data_7041f23700204e6efce9dc1d281cad2e
#
_entry.id   7041f23700204e6efce9dc1d281cad2e
#
_cell.length_a   1.000
_cell.length_b   1.000
_cell.length_c   1.000
_cell.angle_alpha   90.00
_cell.angle_beta   90.00
_cell.angle_gamma   90.00
#
_symmetry.space_group_name_H-M   'P 1'
#
loop_
_entity.id
_entity.type
_entity.pdbx_description
1 polymer ?
#
loop_
_entity_poly.entity_id
_entity_poly.type
_entity_poly.pdbx_seq_one_letter_code
_entity_poly.pdbx_strand_id
1 'polypeptide(L)'
;MPRFAAIALAGSLACFGPAIPPARSETARSPVPVVAAENFYGDIAQQIGGPGVKVTSVLSNPDQDPHLFEASPSVARGISVARIVIYNGIDYDPWMEKLLGAARSSDRKTVVVADLLGKKPGDNPHIWYDPATMLALAQALADSLATADPAHGAGYQQRLTVFQASMQPIQAKIAAMRTRLAGTPVTATEPVFGAMFAALGLEVRNQSFQLSVMNDTEPSASDIAAFENDLKTRKVKLLVYNSQASNPVAARMEKLARASGVPVVGATETEPAGKGYQAWMLGELDAIDRALPKSPP
;
A
#
# COMPACT_ATOMS: atom_id res chain seq x y z
N MET A 1 -64.91 28.13 77.57
CA MET A 1 -64.73 28.15 76.12
C MET A 1 -63.21 27.85 75.87
N PRO A 2 -62.77 26.67 75.51
CA PRO A 2 -61.41 26.34 75.23
C PRO A 2 -61.12 26.55 73.73
N ARG A 3 -60.00 27.20 73.43
CA ARG A 3 -59.41 27.38 72.10
C ARG A 3 -58.54 26.15 71.70
N PHE A 4 -58.85 25.52 70.64
CA PHE A 4 -58.01 24.45 70.04
C PHE A 4 -56.94 25.11 69.15
N ALA A 5 -55.68 24.81 69.37
CA ALA A 5 -54.57 25.15 68.49
C ALA A 5 -54.29 23.93 67.59
N ALA A 6 -54.34 24.18 66.29
CA ALA A 6 -53.97 23.16 65.29
C ALA A 6 -52.45 23.27 64.99
N ILE A 7 -51.73 22.19 65.21
CA ILE A 7 -50.31 22.05 64.83
C ILE A 7 -50.27 21.46 63.40
N ALA A 8 -49.72 22.26 62.46
CA ALA A 8 -49.45 21.79 61.12
C ALA A 8 -48.06 21.14 61.07
N LEU A 9 -48.00 19.87 60.75
CA LEU A 9 -46.75 19.10 60.55
C LEU A 9 -46.36 19.20 59.08
N ALA A 10 -45.28 19.97 58.75
CA ALA A 10 -44.72 20.05 57.42
C ALA A 10 -43.73 18.89 57.22
N GLY A 11 -44.16 17.87 56.44
CA GLY A 11 -43.28 16.79 56.01
C GLY A 11 -42.43 17.20 54.81
N SER A 12 -41.12 17.31 55.00
CA SER A 12 -40.14 17.55 53.91
C SER A 12 -39.85 16.23 53.20
N LEU A 13 -40.33 16.09 51.96
CA LEU A 13 -40.04 14.97 51.09
C LEU A 13 -38.66 15.23 50.42
N ALA A 14 -37.61 14.56 50.89
CA ALA A 14 -36.28 14.59 50.24
C ALA A 14 -36.31 13.70 49.01
N CYS A 15 -36.35 14.28 47.81
CA CYS A 15 -36.16 13.58 46.55
C CYS A 15 -34.66 13.22 46.37
N PHE A 16 -34.29 11.99 46.64
CA PHE A 16 -33.01 11.42 46.19
C PHE A 16 -33.13 11.11 44.69
N GLY A 17 -32.68 12.02 43.84
CA GLY A 17 -32.46 11.73 42.41
C GLY A 17 -31.24 10.78 42.27
N PRO A 18 -31.26 9.83 41.32
CA PRO A 18 -30.08 9.00 41.06
C PRO A 18 -28.91 9.89 40.64
N ALA A 19 -27.81 9.80 41.38
CA ALA A 19 -26.55 10.49 41.03
C ALA A 19 -26.02 9.86 39.73
N ILE A 20 -26.08 10.62 38.63
CA ILE A 20 -25.42 10.25 37.35
C ILE A 20 -23.92 10.32 37.65
N PRO A 21 -23.17 9.21 37.49
CA PRO A 21 -21.72 9.27 37.66
C PRO A 21 -21.12 10.24 36.64
N PRO A 22 -20.13 11.06 37.00
CA PRO A 22 -19.49 11.95 36.05
C PRO A 22 -18.95 11.14 34.88
N ALA A 23 -19.32 11.54 33.66
CA ALA A 23 -18.74 10.98 32.45
C ALA A 23 -17.21 11.08 32.59
N ARG A 24 -16.55 9.94 32.62
CA ARG A 24 -15.09 9.87 32.67
C ARG A 24 -14.60 10.58 31.42
N SER A 25 -14.04 11.75 31.57
CA SER A 25 -13.38 12.46 30.47
C SER A 25 -12.28 11.53 29.99
N GLU A 26 -12.48 10.91 28.83
CA GLU A 26 -11.47 10.15 28.13
C GLU A 26 -10.40 11.18 27.76
N THR A 27 -9.28 11.13 28.49
CA THR A 27 -8.13 11.99 28.16
C THR A 27 -7.72 11.63 26.74
N ALA A 28 -7.93 12.56 25.80
CA ALA A 28 -7.58 12.39 24.41
C ALA A 28 -6.08 12.03 24.33
N ARG A 29 -5.80 10.75 24.13
CA ARG A 29 -4.42 10.27 24.00
C ARG A 29 -3.88 10.75 22.67
N SER A 30 -2.60 11.17 22.66
CA SER A 30 -1.95 11.56 21.41
C SER A 30 -1.94 10.39 20.42
N PRO A 31 -2.26 10.61 19.14
CA PRO A 31 -2.25 9.57 18.13
C PRO A 31 -0.91 8.84 18.06
N VAL A 32 -0.93 7.54 17.81
CA VAL A 32 0.28 6.72 17.66
C VAL A 32 1.06 7.20 16.42
N PRO A 33 2.33 7.65 16.56
CA PRO A 33 3.12 8.09 15.42
C PRO A 33 3.57 6.89 14.59
N VAL A 34 3.21 6.90 13.31
CA VAL A 34 3.55 5.88 12.31
C VAL A 34 4.35 6.54 11.19
N VAL A 35 5.46 5.93 10.79
CA VAL A 35 6.22 6.31 9.60
C VAL A 35 6.17 5.17 8.61
N ALA A 36 5.74 5.46 7.38
CA ALA A 36 5.78 4.53 6.25
C ALA A 36 6.84 5.01 5.24
N ALA A 37 7.62 4.09 4.70
CA ALA A 37 8.56 4.41 3.63
C ALA A 37 7.82 4.95 2.40
N GLU A 38 6.77 4.26 1.98
CA GLU A 38 5.97 4.60 0.81
C GLU A 38 4.54 5.05 1.19
N ASN A 39 3.92 5.86 0.33
CA ASN A 39 2.60 6.43 0.58
C ASN A 39 1.49 5.38 0.59
N PHE A 40 1.56 4.34 -0.23
CA PHE A 40 0.58 3.27 -0.24
C PHE A 40 0.58 2.43 1.07
N TYR A 41 1.73 2.23 1.70
CA TYR A 41 1.77 1.63 3.04
C TYR A 41 1.25 2.59 4.11
N GLY A 42 1.50 3.89 3.92
CA GLY A 42 0.94 4.93 4.77
C GLY A 42 -0.58 5.02 4.67
N ASP A 43 -1.14 4.85 3.48
CA ASP A 43 -2.60 4.78 3.26
C ASP A 43 -3.22 3.60 4.03
N ILE A 44 -2.62 2.40 3.92
CA ILE A 44 -3.09 1.24 4.70
C ILE A 44 -3.01 1.52 6.21
N ALA A 45 -1.90 2.10 6.67
CA ALA A 45 -1.75 2.45 8.08
C ALA A 45 -2.82 3.45 8.55
N GLN A 46 -3.17 4.43 7.73
CA GLN A 46 -4.24 5.38 8.01
C GLN A 46 -5.62 4.73 8.01
N GLN A 47 -5.89 3.82 7.07
CA GLN A 47 -7.15 3.09 7.00
C GLN A 47 -7.37 2.20 8.25
N ILE A 48 -6.33 1.50 8.72
CA ILE A 48 -6.39 0.64 9.90
C ILE A 48 -6.37 1.47 11.20
N GLY A 49 -5.53 2.49 11.27
CA GLY A 49 -5.34 3.32 12.46
C GLY A 49 -6.49 4.31 12.71
N GLY A 50 -7.09 4.84 11.63
CA GLY A 50 -8.12 5.89 11.71
C GLY A 50 -7.62 7.12 12.47
N PRO A 51 -8.41 7.69 13.39
CA PRO A 51 -7.99 8.83 14.20
C PRO A 51 -6.96 8.49 15.27
N GLY A 52 -6.72 7.19 15.54
CA GLY A 52 -5.76 6.73 16.56
C GLY A 52 -4.30 6.79 16.11
N VAL A 53 -4.02 7.17 14.87
CA VAL A 53 -2.65 7.26 14.32
C VAL A 53 -2.35 8.63 13.73
N LYS A 54 -1.06 8.98 13.73
CA LYS A 54 -0.51 10.07 12.93
C LYS A 54 0.50 9.49 11.95
N VAL A 55 0.09 9.31 10.71
CA VAL A 55 0.91 8.71 9.67
C VAL A 55 1.75 9.77 8.96
N THR A 56 3.01 9.46 8.69
CA THR A 56 3.90 10.20 7.82
C THR A 56 4.48 9.25 6.80
N SER A 57 4.17 9.48 5.52
CA SER A 57 4.79 8.76 4.40
C SER A 57 6.01 9.53 3.91
N VAL A 58 7.13 8.83 3.71
CA VAL A 58 8.39 9.45 3.28
C VAL A 58 8.37 9.69 1.78
N LEU A 59 8.16 8.64 0.99
CA LEU A 59 7.95 8.73 -0.46
C LEU A 59 6.46 8.98 -0.70
N SER A 60 6.13 10.22 -1.02
CA SER A 60 4.73 10.65 -1.22
C SER A 60 4.55 11.53 -2.46
N ASN A 61 5.63 11.89 -3.14
CA ASN A 61 5.57 12.63 -4.39
C ASN A 61 5.50 11.64 -5.57
N PRO A 62 4.39 11.63 -6.35
CA PRO A 62 4.23 10.71 -7.49
C PRO A 62 5.21 11.00 -8.65
N ASP A 63 5.85 12.16 -8.66
CA ASP A 63 6.83 12.54 -9.68
C ASP A 63 8.28 12.20 -9.27
N GLN A 64 8.47 11.64 -8.07
CA GLN A 64 9.77 11.26 -7.55
C GLN A 64 10.06 9.79 -7.88
N ASP A 65 11.23 9.55 -8.50
CA ASP A 65 11.75 8.20 -8.67
C ASP A 65 12.17 7.63 -7.30
N PRO A 66 11.56 6.54 -6.83
CA PRO A 66 11.89 5.96 -5.52
C PRO A 66 13.32 5.44 -5.41
N HIS A 67 13.93 5.01 -6.52
CA HIS A 67 15.30 4.51 -6.55
C HIS A 67 16.34 5.60 -6.34
N LEU A 68 15.99 6.87 -6.63
CA LEU A 68 16.87 8.04 -6.45
C LEU A 68 16.63 8.77 -5.12
N PHE A 69 15.92 8.15 -4.17
CA PHE A 69 15.58 8.81 -2.92
C PHE A 69 16.79 8.94 -1.97
N GLU A 70 17.02 10.17 -1.50
CA GLU A 70 17.97 10.47 -0.44
C GLU A 70 17.28 10.96 0.83
N ALA A 71 17.58 10.29 1.96
CA ALA A 71 16.93 10.60 3.22
C ALA A 71 17.40 11.92 3.82
N SER A 72 16.46 12.81 4.15
CA SER A 72 16.73 14.07 4.81
C SER A 72 16.83 13.95 6.34
N PRO A 73 17.44 14.94 7.05
CA PRO A 73 17.40 14.96 8.52
C PRO A 73 16.01 14.99 9.13
N SER A 74 15.00 15.49 8.42
CA SER A 74 13.60 15.49 8.88
C SER A 74 13.02 14.07 8.89
N VAL A 75 13.36 13.24 7.92
CA VAL A 75 12.99 11.83 7.88
C VAL A 75 13.59 11.08 9.08
N ALA A 76 14.88 11.28 9.33
CA ALA A 76 15.57 10.68 10.48
C ALA A 76 14.90 11.05 11.82
N ARG A 77 14.53 12.33 11.98
CA ARG A 77 13.77 12.78 13.17
C ARG A 77 12.40 12.13 13.27
N GLY A 78 11.66 12.01 12.16
CA GLY A 78 10.37 11.32 12.12
C GLY A 78 10.50 9.87 12.58
N ILE A 79 11.49 9.15 12.05
CA ILE A 79 11.77 7.75 12.43
C ILE A 79 12.15 7.64 13.92
N SER A 80 12.90 8.59 14.47
CA SER A 80 13.35 8.52 15.87
C SER A 80 12.21 8.56 16.88
N VAL A 81 11.08 9.18 16.56
CA VAL A 81 9.89 9.30 17.42
C VAL A 81 8.75 8.34 17.03
N ALA A 82 8.90 7.61 15.94
CA ALA A 82 7.89 6.67 15.47
C ALA A 82 7.73 5.49 16.42
N ARG A 83 6.47 5.11 16.69
CA ARG A 83 6.11 3.88 17.43
C ARG A 83 5.99 2.68 16.48
N ILE A 84 5.59 2.93 15.24
CA ILE A 84 5.53 1.92 14.19
C ILE A 84 6.24 2.49 12.97
N VAL A 85 7.10 1.68 12.36
CA VAL A 85 7.74 1.97 11.07
C VAL A 85 7.42 0.85 10.12
N ILE A 86 7.05 1.21 8.88
CA ILE A 86 6.67 0.29 7.82
C ILE A 86 7.59 0.57 6.63
N TYR A 87 8.17 -0.48 6.07
CA TYR A 87 8.95 -0.37 4.85
C TYR A 87 8.89 -1.68 4.04
N ASN A 88 9.22 -1.58 2.74
CA ASN A 88 9.09 -2.69 1.80
C ASN A 88 10.06 -3.84 2.12
N GLY A 89 11.34 -3.53 2.25
CA GLY A 89 12.42 -4.52 2.31
C GLY A 89 12.84 -5.04 0.93
N ILE A 90 13.60 -6.15 0.92
CA ILE A 90 14.13 -6.81 -0.30
C ILE A 90 14.77 -5.83 -1.29
N ASP A 91 15.68 -4.98 -0.77
CA ASP A 91 16.48 -4.02 -1.50
C ASP A 91 15.71 -2.89 -2.23
N TYR A 92 14.40 -2.72 -1.96
CA TYR A 92 13.64 -1.61 -2.52
C TYR A 92 13.92 -0.29 -1.84
N ASP A 93 13.98 -0.29 -0.51
CA ASP A 93 14.16 0.89 0.34
C ASP A 93 15.34 0.73 1.35
N PRO A 94 16.58 0.43 0.87
CA PRO A 94 17.74 0.13 1.71
C PRO A 94 18.16 1.31 2.60
N TRP A 95 17.72 2.53 2.27
CA TRP A 95 17.91 3.73 3.07
C TRP A 95 17.13 3.66 4.41
N MET A 96 16.01 2.94 4.46
CA MET A 96 15.27 2.73 5.70
C MET A 96 16.07 1.93 6.72
N GLU A 97 16.72 0.86 6.30
CA GLU A 97 17.57 0.05 7.20
C GLU A 97 18.71 0.87 7.80
N LYS A 98 19.34 1.73 6.99
CA LYS A 98 20.40 2.64 7.45
C LYS A 98 19.88 3.61 8.51
N LEU A 99 18.71 4.21 8.29
CA LEU A 99 18.09 5.16 9.22
C LEU A 99 17.65 4.46 10.53
N LEU A 100 17.06 3.27 10.43
CA LEU A 100 16.68 2.47 11.59
C LEU A 100 17.88 2.04 12.44
N GLY A 101 19.00 1.69 11.79
CA GLY A 101 20.27 1.39 12.43
C GLY A 101 20.84 2.57 13.19
N ALA A 102 20.71 3.79 12.65
CA ALA A 102 21.16 5.02 13.32
C ALA A 102 20.21 5.51 14.42
N ALA A 103 18.90 5.26 14.30
CA ALA A 103 17.87 5.70 15.24
C ALA A 103 17.27 4.51 16.01
N ARG A 104 18.08 3.76 16.76
CA ARG A 104 17.64 2.60 17.53
C ARG A 104 16.61 2.97 18.59
N SER A 105 15.55 2.15 18.74
CA SER A 105 14.52 2.31 19.76
C SER A 105 13.98 0.93 20.15
N SER A 106 13.92 0.63 21.44
CA SER A 106 13.31 -0.60 21.97
C SER A 106 11.77 -0.59 21.89
N ASP A 107 11.19 0.60 21.85
CA ASP A 107 9.74 0.81 21.92
C ASP A 107 9.08 0.87 20.55
N ARG A 108 9.88 0.80 19.49
CA ARG A 108 9.39 0.86 18.12
C ARG A 108 9.15 -0.52 17.57
N LYS A 109 7.97 -0.72 16.97
CA LYS A 109 7.68 -1.87 16.13
C LYS A 109 8.08 -1.56 14.70
N THR A 110 8.93 -2.37 14.11
CA THR A 110 9.25 -2.32 12.69
C THR A 110 8.50 -3.43 11.97
N VAL A 111 7.81 -3.07 10.89
CA VAL A 111 7.10 -3.98 9.98
C VAL A 111 7.81 -3.94 8.64
N VAL A 112 8.52 -5.01 8.31
CA VAL A 112 9.10 -5.24 6.99
C VAL A 112 8.06 -6.01 6.19
N VAL A 113 7.52 -5.39 5.15
CA VAL A 113 6.38 -5.97 4.42
C VAL A 113 6.76 -7.25 3.69
N ALA A 114 7.96 -7.29 3.12
CA ALA A 114 8.48 -8.48 2.46
C ALA A 114 8.56 -9.70 3.39
N ASP A 115 8.90 -9.50 4.68
CA ASP A 115 8.98 -10.57 5.67
C ASP A 115 7.61 -11.22 5.95
N LEU A 116 6.53 -10.42 5.89
CA LEU A 116 5.16 -10.93 6.08
C LEU A 116 4.77 -11.97 5.02
N LEU A 117 5.44 -11.92 3.87
CA LEU A 117 5.19 -12.79 2.72
C LEU A 117 6.28 -13.85 2.55
N GLY A 118 7.26 -13.90 3.43
CA GLY A 118 8.42 -14.79 3.32
C GLY A 118 9.29 -14.53 2.10
N LYS A 119 9.30 -13.29 1.59
CA LYS A 119 10.14 -12.88 0.46
C LYS A 119 11.60 -12.85 0.84
N LYS A 120 12.47 -13.02 -0.16
CA LYS A 120 13.93 -13.11 0.03
C LYS A 120 14.68 -12.14 -0.87
N PRO A 121 15.91 -11.75 -0.53
CA PRO A 121 16.77 -10.98 -1.44
C PRO A 121 16.82 -11.61 -2.83
N GLY A 122 16.65 -10.80 -3.87
CA GLY A 122 16.57 -11.22 -5.27
C GLY A 122 15.14 -11.50 -5.79
N ASP A 123 14.13 -11.58 -4.91
CA ASP A 123 12.73 -11.56 -5.35
C ASP A 123 12.36 -10.17 -5.91
N ASN A 124 11.34 -10.12 -6.77
CA ASN A 124 10.82 -8.84 -7.28
C ASN A 124 10.29 -7.98 -6.12
N PRO A 125 10.83 -6.77 -5.91
CA PRO A 125 10.48 -5.92 -4.77
C PRO A 125 9.11 -5.24 -4.90
N HIS A 126 8.49 -5.20 -6.08
CA HIS A 126 7.22 -4.52 -6.34
C HIS A 126 6.01 -5.32 -5.81
N ILE A 127 6.09 -5.70 -4.53
CA ILE A 127 5.13 -6.60 -3.87
C ILE A 127 3.77 -5.96 -3.59
N TRP A 128 3.67 -4.63 -3.59
CA TRP A 128 2.40 -3.93 -3.35
C TRP A 128 1.37 -4.14 -4.45
N TYR A 129 1.78 -4.62 -5.61
CA TYR A 129 0.88 -5.01 -6.69
C TYR A 129 0.23 -6.39 -6.49
N ASP A 130 0.63 -7.14 -5.46
CA ASP A 130 -0.09 -8.33 -5.01
C ASP A 130 -1.09 -7.94 -3.91
N PRO A 131 -2.42 -8.08 -4.13
CA PRO A 131 -3.42 -7.76 -3.12
C PRO A 131 -3.27 -8.51 -1.80
N ALA A 132 -2.64 -9.69 -1.81
CA ALA A 132 -2.35 -10.47 -0.60
C ALA A 132 -1.37 -9.74 0.32
N THR A 133 -0.45 -8.96 -0.24
CA THR A 133 0.51 -8.12 0.52
C THR A 133 -0.21 -7.15 1.44
N MET A 134 -1.20 -6.44 0.91
CA MET A 134 -1.91 -5.42 1.69
C MET A 134 -2.83 -6.02 2.75
N LEU A 135 -3.35 -7.21 2.51
CA LEU A 135 -4.11 -7.94 3.53
C LEU A 135 -3.21 -8.39 4.69
N ALA A 136 -2.01 -8.91 4.39
CA ALA A 136 -1.03 -9.29 5.40
C ALA A 136 -0.54 -8.07 6.20
N LEU A 137 -0.26 -6.95 5.52
CA LEU A 137 0.13 -5.71 6.17
C LEU A 137 -0.97 -5.16 7.08
N ALA A 138 -2.22 -5.13 6.60
CA ALA A 138 -3.36 -4.64 7.37
C ALA A 138 -3.56 -5.43 8.67
N GLN A 139 -3.41 -6.77 8.61
CA GLN A 139 -3.45 -7.62 9.80
C GLN A 139 -2.31 -7.28 10.77
N ALA A 140 -1.06 -7.22 10.27
CA ALA A 140 0.11 -6.90 11.09
C ALA A 140 0.01 -5.52 11.75
N LEU A 141 -0.60 -4.55 11.04
CA LEU A 141 -0.84 -3.20 11.57
C LEU A 141 -1.91 -3.19 12.66
N ALA A 142 -3.04 -3.88 12.46
CA ALA A 142 -4.10 -3.97 13.46
C ALA A 142 -3.56 -4.56 14.78
N ASP A 143 -2.75 -5.62 14.70
CA ASP A 143 -2.14 -6.27 15.86
C ASP A 143 -1.08 -5.37 16.54
N SER A 144 -0.25 -4.69 15.72
CA SER A 144 0.78 -3.77 16.22
C SER A 144 0.16 -2.56 16.92
N LEU A 145 -0.92 -2.01 16.35
CA LEU A 145 -1.65 -0.88 16.92
C LEU A 145 -2.39 -1.28 18.20
N ALA A 146 -3.02 -2.47 18.21
CA ALA A 146 -3.67 -2.98 19.42
C ALA A 146 -2.66 -3.21 20.57
N THR A 147 -1.42 -3.56 20.24
CA THR A 147 -0.31 -3.67 21.22
C THR A 147 0.16 -2.30 21.71
N ALA A 148 0.30 -1.33 20.80
CA ALA A 148 0.76 0.02 21.13
C ALA A 148 -0.29 0.86 21.87
N ASP A 149 -1.57 0.59 21.61
CA ASP A 149 -2.73 1.28 22.16
C ASP A 149 -3.89 0.30 22.46
N PRO A 150 -3.77 -0.50 23.55
CA PRO A 150 -4.74 -1.53 23.89
C PRO A 150 -6.15 -1.01 24.14
N ALA A 151 -6.29 0.24 24.60
CA ALA A 151 -7.59 0.84 24.87
C ALA A 151 -8.47 0.96 23.61
N HIS A 152 -7.88 1.07 22.43
CA HIS A 152 -8.59 1.19 21.15
C HIS A 152 -8.42 -0.05 20.26
N GLY A 153 -7.90 -1.15 20.79
CA GLY A 153 -7.63 -2.40 20.07
C GLY A 153 -8.84 -2.92 19.27
N ALA A 154 -10.05 -2.93 19.87
CA ALA A 154 -11.27 -3.34 19.20
C ALA A 154 -11.58 -2.47 17.95
N GLY A 155 -11.30 -1.17 18.02
CA GLY A 155 -11.49 -0.25 16.88
C GLY A 155 -10.54 -0.54 15.72
N TYR A 156 -9.30 -0.96 16.00
CA TYR A 156 -8.35 -1.37 14.96
C TYR A 156 -8.81 -2.67 14.27
N GLN A 157 -9.29 -3.65 15.02
CA GLN A 157 -9.83 -4.89 14.48
C GLN A 157 -11.10 -4.66 13.64
N GLN A 158 -11.97 -3.75 14.07
CA GLN A 158 -13.15 -3.38 13.27
C GLN A 158 -12.73 -2.74 11.93
N ARG A 159 -11.77 -1.83 11.93
CA ARG A 159 -11.27 -1.21 10.70
C ARG A 159 -10.54 -2.21 9.80
N LEU A 160 -9.84 -3.20 10.36
CA LEU A 160 -9.29 -4.32 9.60
C LEU A 160 -10.40 -5.07 8.85
N THR A 161 -11.50 -5.38 9.50
CA THR A 161 -12.65 -6.06 8.85
C THR A 161 -13.21 -5.20 7.70
N VAL A 162 -13.34 -3.89 7.89
CA VAL A 162 -13.79 -2.96 6.85
C VAL A 162 -12.79 -2.93 5.69
N PHE A 163 -11.49 -2.87 5.99
CA PHE A 163 -10.43 -2.89 4.97
C PHE A 163 -10.46 -4.20 4.16
N GLN A 164 -10.56 -5.35 4.81
CA GLN A 164 -10.66 -6.65 4.13
C GLN A 164 -11.87 -6.70 3.19
N ALA A 165 -13.01 -6.17 3.61
CA ALA A 165 -14.21 -6.06 2.77
C ALA A 165 -13.98 -5.12 1.57
N SER A 166 -13.26 -4.02 1.75
CA SER A 166 -12.94 -3.06 0.68
C SER A 166 -12.01 -3.62 -0.40
N MET A 167 -11.28 -4.70 -0.11
CA MET A 167 -10.41 -5.40 -1.07
C MET A 167 -11.17 -6.37 -1.99
N GLN A 168 -12.41 -6.74 -1.66
CA GLN A 168 -13.21 -7.70 -2.42
C GLN A 168 -13.42 -7.30 -3.89
N PRO A 169 -13.70 -6.03 -4.26
CA PRO A 169 -13.84 -5.62 -5.65
C PRO A 169 -12.57 -5.86 -6.48
N ILE A 170 -11.37 -5.64 -5.89
CA ILE A 170 -10.09 -5.89 -6.55
C ILE A 170 -9.93 -7.38 -6.82
N GLN A 171 -10.15 -8.22 -5.80
CA GLN A 171 -10.03 -9.68 -5.90
C GLN A 171 -11.02 -10.25 -6.93
N ALA A 172 -12.27 -9.79 -6.90
CA ALA A 172 -13.29 -10.20 -7.87
C ALA A 172 -12.90 -9.81 -9.30
N LYS A 173 -12.37 -8.59 -9.51
CA LYS A 173 -11.91 -8.13 -10.81
C LYS A 173 -10.73 -8.94 -11.31
N ILE A 174 -9.74 -9.22 -10.47
CA ILE A 174 -8.58 -10.08 -10.81
C ILE A 174 -9.09 -11.47 -11.24
N ALA A 175 -9.98 -12.09 -10.47
CA ALA A 175 -10.53 -13.40 -10.79
C ALA A 175 -11.26 -13.41 -12.13
N ALA A 176 -12.11 -12.41 -12.40
CA ALA A 176 -12.81 -12.29 -13.67
C ALA A 176 -11.87 -12.06 -14.86
N MET A 177 -10.85 -11.20 -14.69
CA MET A 177 -9.83 -10.96 -15.73
C MET A 177 -8.98 -12.20 -15.98
N ARG A 178 -8.55 -12.90 -14.91
CA ARG A 178 -7.75 -14.13 -15.01
C ARG A 178 -8.47 -15.19 -15.84
N THR A 179 -9.78 -15.38 -15.67
CA THR A 179 -10.57 -16.35 -16.44
C THR A 179 -10.49 -16.11 -17.96
N ARG A 180 -10.35 -14.84 -18.39
CA ARG A 180 -10.28 -14.47 -19.81
C ARG A 180 -8.86 -14.35 -20.36
N LEU A 181 -7.92 -13.93 -19.49
CA LEU A 181 -6.62 -13.44 -19.93
C LEU A 181 -5.47 -14.39 -19.60
N ALA A 182 -5.69 -15.44 -18.80
CA ALA A 182 -4.62 -16.38 -18.43
C ALA A 182 -3.91 -16.94 -19.68
N GLY A 183 -2.58 -16.98 -19.63
CA GLY A 183 -1.72 -17.40 -20.73
C GLY A 183 -1.48 -16.34 -21.82
N THR A 184 -2.12 -15.15 -21.72
CA THR A 184 -1.85 -14.06 -22.67
C THR A 184 -0.42 -13.55 -22.50
N PRO A 185 0.41 -13.53 -23.57
CA PRO A 185 1.77 -13.03 -23.49
C PRO A 185 1.82 -11.52 -23.39
N VAL A 186 2.54 -11.03 -22.40
CA VAL A 186 2.74 -9.60 -22.11
C VAL A 186 4.21 -9.32 -21.85
N THR A 187 4.59 -8.04 -21.85
CA THR A 187 5.94 -7.62 -21.48
C THR A 187 5.87 -6.30 -20.69
N ALA A 188 6.99 -5.94 -20.08
CA ALA A 188 7.14 -4.66 -19.39
C ALA A 188 8.55 -4.10 -19.59
N THR A 189 8.72 -2.79 -19.36
CA THR A 189 10.06 -2.18 -19.36
C THR A 189 10.86 -2.53 -18.11
N GLU A 190 10.15 -2.75 -16.99
CA GLU A 190 10.66 -3.16 -15.69
C GLU A 190 9.67 -4.13 -15.03
N PRO A 191 10.07 -4.91 -14.02
CA PRO A 191 9.17 -5.89 -13.39
C PRO A 191 8.16 -5.25 -12.41
N VAL A 192 7.86 -3.95 -12.52
CA VAL A 192 7.01 -3.16 -11.61
C VAL A 192 5.62 -3.79 -11.42
N PHE A 193 5.01 -4.28 -12.49
CA PHE A 193 3.66 -4.87 -12.47
C PHE A 193 3.66 -6.40 -12.38
N GLY A 194 4.83 -7.01 -12.10
CA GLY A 194 5.05 -8.46 -12.16
C GLY A 194 4.13 -9.26 -11.24
N ALA A 195 3.91 -8.81 -10.01
CA ALA A 195 3.01 -9.46 -9.06
C ALA A 195 1.56 -9.49 -9.56
N MET A 196 1.09 -8.40 -10.16
CA MET A 196 -0.25 -8.33 -10.74
C MET A 196 -0.36 -9.19 -12.01
N PHE A 197 0.67 -9.24 -12.87
CA PHE A 197 0.70 -10.15 -14.01
C PHE A 197 0.54 -11.61 -13.56
N ALA A 198 1.24 -12.00 -12.49
CA ALA A 198 1.10 -13.34 -11.91
C ALA A 198 -0.32 -13.59 -11.36
N ALA A 199 -0.91 -12.61 -10.67
CA ALA A 199 -2.28 -12.71 -10.17
C ALA A 199 -3.30 -12.88 -11.31
N LEU A 200 -3.09 -12.19 -12.44
CA LEU A 200 -3.91 -12.30 -13.64
C LEU A 200 -3.60 -13.55 -14.48
N GLY A 201 -2.55 -14.30 -14.16
CA GLY A 201 -2.12 -15.47 -14.90
C GLY A 201 -1.55 -15.18 -16.29
N LEU A 202 -1.02 -13.98 -16.50
CA LEU A 202 -0.41 -13.56 -17.77
C LEU A 202 0.99 -14.17 -17.94
N GLU A 203 1.40 -14.41 -19.18
CA GLU A 203 2.73 -14.93 -19.51
C GLU A 203 3.70 -13.76 -19.73
N VAL A 204 4.61 -13.54 -18.77
CA VAL A 204 5.59 -12.44 -18.86
C VAL A 204 6.77 -12.84 -19.72
N ARG A 205 7.06 -12.04 -20.75
CA ARG A 205 8.20 -12.21 -21.65
C ARG A 205 9.26 -11.14 -21.38
N ASN A 206 10.48 -11.37 -21.90
CA ASN A 206 11.61 -10.44 -21.85
C ASN A 206 12.06 -10.07 -20.41
N GLN A 207 11.98 -11.02 -19.48
CA GLN A 207 12.29 -10.78 -18.05
C GLN A 207 13.75 -10.35 -17.82
N SER A 208 14.72 -10.89 -18.58
CA SER A 208 16.13 -10.48 -18.44
C SER A 208 16.34 -9.01 -18.77
N PHE A 209 15.65 -8.49 -19.80
CA PHE A 209 15.64 -7.07 -20.13
C PHE A 209 15.10 -6.24 -18.96
N GLN A 210 13.94 -6.63 -18.41
CA GLN A 210 13.27 -5.94 -17.31
C GLN A 210 14.17 -5.86 -16.07
N LEU A 211 14.82 -6.96 -15.72
CA LEU A 211 15.74 -7.02 -14.57
C LEU A 211 16.98 -6.14 -14.79
N SER A 212 17.51 -6.08 -16.01
CA SER A 212 18.64 -5.19 -16.30
C SER A 212 18.26 -3.73 -16.10
N VAL A 213 17.09 -3.31 -16.59
CA VAL A 213 16.60 -1.93 -16.43
C VAL A 213 16.38 -1.61 -14.95
N MET A 214 15.71 -2.48 -14.19
CA MET A 214 15.47 -2.31 -12.75
C MET A 214 16.78 -2.17 -11.95
N ASN A 215 17.83 -2.88 -12.36
CA ASN A 215 19.13 -2.87 -11.67
C ASN A 215 20.10 -1.81 -12.21
N ASP A 216 19.63 -0.83 -12.98
CA ASP A 216 20.46 0.20 -13.63
C ASP A 216 21.64 -0.37 -14.43
N THR A 217 21.46 -1.57 -15.01
CA THR A 217 22.45 -2.21 -15.88
C THR A 217 22.01 -2.19 -17.33
N GLU A 218 22.98 -2.16 -18.26
CA GLU A 218 22.67 -2.20 -19.70
C GLU A 218 22.15 -3.59 -20.09
N PRO A 219 20.94 -3.70 -20.66
CA PRO A 219 20.45 -4.98 -21.19
C PRO A 219 21.36 -5.50 -22.31
N SER A 220 21.53 -6.81 -22.39
CA SER A 220 22.34 -7.40 -23.45
C SER A 220 21.77 -7.12 -24.85
N ALA A 221 22.64 -7.10 -25.88
CA ALA A 221 22.19 -6.92 -27.26
C ALA A 221 21.18 -7.99 -27.70
N SER A 222 21.32 -9.21 -27.18
CA SER A 222 20.37 -10.31 -27.44
C SER A 222 19.01 -10.08 -26.79
N ASP A 223 18.97 -9.56 -25.55
CA ASP A 223 17.71 -9.23 -24.85
C ASP A 223 16.99 -8.08 -25.53
N ILE A 224 17.72 -7.05 -25.95
CA ILE A 224 17.17 -5.94 -26.74
C ILE A 224 16.58 -6.45 -28.07
N ALA A 225 17.33 -7.28 -28.81
CA ALA A 225 16.85 -7.81 -30.08
C ALA A 225 15.62 -8.74 -29.91
N ALA A 226 15.58 -9.57 -28.87
CA ALA A 226 14.44 -10.41 -28.55
C ALA A 226 13.19 -9.57 -28.21
N PHE A 227 13.36 -8.52 -27.40
CA PHE A 227 12.27 -7.62 -27.05
C PHE A 227 11.72 -6.87 -28.30
N GLU A 228 12.61 -6.29 -29.11
CA GLU A 228 12.21 -5.63 -30.35
C GLU A 228 11.45 -6.58 -31.30
N ASN A 229 11.93 -7.82 -31.43
CA ASN A 229 11.28 -8.81 -32.27
C ASN A 229 9.88 -9.16 -31.75
N ASP A 230 9.71 -9.33 -30.44
CA ASP A 230 8.42 -9.65 -29.85
C ASP A 230 7.41 -8.50 -30.02
N LEU A 231 7.88 -7.24 -29.98
CA LEU A 231 7.05 -6.08 -30.28
C LEU A 231 6.69 -5.98 -31.77
N LYS A 232 7.68 -6.07 -32.67
CA LYS A 232 7.49 -5.96 -34.12
C LYS A 232 6.57 -7.04 -34.68
N THR A 233 6.68 -8.25 -34.14
CA THR A 233 5.87 -9.41 -34.56
C THR A 233 4.58 -9.58 -33.74
N ARG A 234 4.31 -8.69 -32.78
CA ARG A 234 3.13 -8.72 -31.88
C ARG A 234 2.97 -10.03 -31.14
N LYS A 235 4.09 -10.69 -30.79
CA LYS A 235 4.08 -11.85 -29.92
C LYS A 235 3.59 -11.53 -28.51
N VAL A 236 3.77 -10.29 -28.06
CA VAL A 236 3.18 -9.74 -26.85
C VAL A 236 1.96 -8.88 -27.19
N LYS A 237 0.94 -8.95 -26.32
CA LYS A 237 -0.36 -8.28 -26.51
C LYS A 237 -0.46 -6.97 -25.73
N LEU A 238 0.51 -6.71 -24.84
CA LEU A 238 0.57 -5.53 -23.99
C LEU A 238 2.02 -5.27 -23.59
N LEU A 239 2.39 -4.00 -23.53
CA LEU A 239 3.58 -3.52 -22.83
C LEU A 239 3.13 -2.64 -21.65
N VAL A 240 3.61 -2.95 -20.45
CA VAL A 240 3.49 -2.08 -19.28
C VAL A 240 4.83 -1.38 -19.07
N TYR A 241 4.80 -0.06 -18.85
CA TYR A 241 6.01 0.71 -18.56
C TYR A 241 5.90 1.40 -17.20
N ASN A 242 7.04 1.57 -16.53
CA ASN A 242 7.12 2.39 -15.33
C ASN A 242 7.05 3.87 -15.73
N SER A 243 5.98 4.57 -15.32
CA SER A 243 5.77 5.97 -15.68
C SER A 243 6.58 6.95 -14.83
N GLN A 244 7.27 6.48 -13.79
CA GLN A 244 8.09 7.29 -12.87
C GLN A 244 9.59 7.11 -13.09
N ALA A 245 10.01 6.01 -13.75
CA ALA A 245 11.41 5.80 -14.10
C ALA A 245 11.74 6.34 -15.51
N SER A 246 12.90 6.94 -15.66
CA SER A 246 13.43 7.40 -16.95
C SER A 246 14.63 6.56 -17.36
N ASN A 247 14.43 5.66 -18.32
CA ASN A 247 15.50 4.87 -18.92
C ASN A 247 15.42 4.98 -20.46
N PRO A 248 16.50 5.44 -21.15
CA PRO A 248 16.46 5.64 -22.60
C PRO A 248 16.16 4.38 -23.41
N VAL A 249 16.62 3.20 -22.95
CA VAL A 249 16.38 1.94 -23.64
C VAL A 249 14.92 1.50 -23.43
N ALA A 250 14.38 1.67 -22.21
CA ALA A 250 12.95 1.44 -21.90
C ALA A 250 12.05 2.35 -22.76
N ALA A 251 12.35 3.64 -22.84
CA ALA A 251 11.61 4.60 -23.66
C ALA A 251 11.63 4.24 -25.17
N ARG A 252 12.74 3.67 -25.65
CA ARG A 252 12.82 3.16 -27.03
C ARG A 252 11.88 1.98 -27.25
N MET A 253 11.78 1.05 -26.29
CA MET A 253 10.84 -0.10 -26.38
C MET A 253 9.39 0.36 -26.34
N GLU A 254 9.06 1.34 -25.50
CA GLU A 254 7.72 1.95 -25.46
C GLU A 254 7.34 2.56 -26.81
N LYS A 255 8.23 3.38 -27.38
CA LYS A 255 8.01 3.98 -28.72
C LYS A 255 7.84 2.92 -29.79
N LEU A 256 8.62 1.85 -29.76
CA LEU A 256 8.53 0.74 -30.72
C LEU A 256 7.20 -0.03 -30.55
N ALA A 257 6.75 -0.28 -29.30
CA ALA A 257 5.47 -0.92 -29.04
C ALA A 257 4.31 -0.13 -29.68
N ARG A 258 4.27 1.19 -29.43
CA ARG A 258 3.26 2.08 -30.03
C ARG A 258 3.30 2.03 -31.57
N ALA A 259 4.50 2.12 -32.17
CA ALA A 259 4.68 2.05 -33.61
C ALA A 259 4.27 0.70 -34.21
N SER A 260 4.40 -0.40 -33.45
CA SER A 260 4.02 -1.75 -33.85
C SER A 260 2.54 -2.06 -33.59
N GLY A 261 1.78 -1.13 -32.99
CA GLY A 261 0.37 -1.33 -32.64
C GLY A 261 0.18 -2.29 -31.44
N VAL A 262 1.20 -2.44 -30.59
CA VAL A 262 1.08 -3.11 -29.28
C VAL A 262 0.56 -2.08 -28.27
N PRO A 263 -0.55 -2.34 -27.58
CA PRO A 263 -1.05 -1.46 -26.52
C PRO A 263 0.01 -1.20 -25.46
N VAL A 264 0.04 0.05 -24.93
CA VAL A 264 0.99 0.47 -23.92
C VAL A 264 0.23 1.07 -22.74
N VAL A 265 0.49 0.59 -21.52
CA VAL A 265 -0.11 1.07 -20.27
C VAL A 265 1.00 1.47 -19.31
N GLY A 266 0.85 2.63 -18.66
CA GLY A 266 1.76 3.06 -17.60
C GLY A 266 1.34 2.49 -16.25
N ALA A 267 2.30 2.09 -15.44
CA ALA A 267 2.13 1.77 -14.03
C ALA A 267 3.00 2.71 -13.18
N THR A 268 2.61 2.96 -11.94
CA THR A 268 3.36 3.81 -11.00
C THR A 268 3.92 3.00 -9.84
N GLU A 269 5.04 3.42 -9.28
CA GLU A 269 5.60 2.83 -8.06
C GLU A 269 5.08 3.48 -6.79
N THR A 270 4.46 4.64 -6.90
CA THR A 270 3.83 5.33 -5.78
C THR A 270 2.34 5.53 -6.05
N GLU A 271 1.57 5.57 -4.98
CA GLU A 271 0.13 5.83 -5.05
C GLU A 271 -0.12 7.25 -5.60
N PRO A 272 -0.93 7.39 -6.67
CA PRO A 272 -1.20 8.69 -7.26
C PRO A 272 -1.93 9.63 -6.31
N ALA A 273 -1.61 10.92 -6.36
CA ALA A 273 -2.20 11.93 -5.52
C ALA A 273 -3.74 11.91 -5.55
N GLY A 274 -4.37 11.96 -4.37
CA GLY A 274 -5.83 11.98 -4.21
C GLY A 274 -6.54 10.66 -4.46
N LYS A 275 -5.80 9.55 -4.61
CA LYS A 275 -6.37 8.20 -4.64
C LYS A 275 -5.95 7.45 -3.37
N GLY A 276 -6.76 6.50 -2.93
CA GLY A 276 -6.34 5.47 -1.99
C GLY A 276 -5.96 4.20 -2.75
N TYR A 277 -5.33 3.26 -2.06
CA TYR A 277 -4.82 2.01 -2.64
C TYR A 277 -5.87 1.27 -3.49
N GLN A 278 -7.09 1.13 -2.99
CA GLN A 278 -8.15 0.39 -3.70
C GLN A 278 -8.52 1.06 -5.03
N ALA A 279 -8.63 2.38 -5.05
CA ALA A 279 -8.96 3.14 -6.26
C ALA A 279 -7.80 3.12 -7.26
N TRP A 280 -6.57 3.16 -6.79
CA TRP A 280 -5.37 3.01 -7.61
C TRP A 280 -5.34 1.64 -8.29
N MET A 281 -5.41 0.54 -7.51
CA MET A 281 -5.39 -0.82 -8.08
C MET A 281 -6.53 -1.11 -9.05
N LEU A 282 -7.75 -0.66 -8.75
CA LEU A 282 -8.88 -0.79 -9.68
C LEU A 282 -8.63 0.00 -10.97
N GLY A 283 -8.04 1.19 -10.87
CA GLY A 283 -7.68 2.00 -12.03
C GLY A 283 -6.65 1.32 -12.95
N GLU A 284 -5.61 0.71 -12.36
CA GLU A 284 -4.61 -0.08 -13.09
C GLU A 284 -5.23 -1.30 -13.77
N LEU A 285 -6.06 -2.05 -13.04
CA LEU A 285 -6.79 -3.19 -13.60
C LEU A 285 -7.73 -2.77 -14.74
N ASP A 286 -8.40 -1.62 -14.62
CA ASP A 286 -9.24 -1.06 -15.68
C ASP A 286 -8.43 -0.67 -16.92
N ALA A 287 -7.23 -0.14 -16.75
CA ALA A 287 -6.36 0.22 -17.87
C ALA A 287 -5.89 -1.03 -18.62
N ILE A 288 -5.46 -2.07 -17.90
CA ILE A 288 -5.09 -3.36 -18.49
C ILE A 288 -6.28 -4.03 -19.20
N ASP A 289 -7.46 -4.02 -18.58
CA ASP A 289 -8.68 -4.64 -19.12
C ASP A 289 -9.15 -3.97 -20.43
N ARG A 290 -8.97 -2.66 -20.54
CA ARG A 290 -9.24 -1.92 -21.79
C ARG A 290 -8.20 -2.17 -22.88
N ALA A 291 -6.95 -2.40 -22.50
CA ALA A 291 -5.83 -2.57 -23.42
C ALA A 291 -5.77 -3.99 -24.02
N LEU A 292 -6.20 -5.00 -23.28
CA LEU A 292 -6.18 -6.38 -23.73
C LEU A 292 -7.50 -6.78 -24.44
N PRO A 293 -7.46 -7.72 -25.41
CA PRO A 293 -8.65 -8.12 -26.15
C PRO A 293 -9.71 -8.74 -25.25
N LYS A 294 -10.98 -8.43 -25.52
CA LYS A 294 -12.13 -8.92 -24.75
C LYS A 294 -12.51 -10.37 -25.04
N SER A 295 -11.97 -10.95 -26.10
CA SER A 295 -12.17 -12.35 -26.46
C SER A 295 -10.81 -12.99 -26.73
N PRO A 296 -10.63 -14.29 -26.41
CA PRO A 296 -9.45 -15.01 -26.88
C PRO A 296 -9.42 -15.00 -28.43
N PRO A 297 -8.24 -14.98 -29.01
CA PRO A 297 -8.08 -15.04 -30.49
C PRO A 297 -8.62 -16.36 -31.06
#